data_7627aabb67ad5b90db33fd18b343b2f7
#
_entry.id   7627aabb67ad5b90db33fd18b343b2f7
#
_cell.length_a   1.000
_cell.length_b   1.000
_cell.length_c   1.000
_cell.angle_alpha   90.00
_cell.angle_beta   90.00
_cell.angle_gamma   90.00
#
_symmetry.space_group_name_H-M   'P 1'
#
loop_
_entity.id
_entity.type
_entity.pdbx_description
1 polymer ?
#
loop_
_entity_poly.entity_id
_entity_poly.type
_entity_poly.pdbx_seq_one_letter_code
_entity_poly.pdbx_strand_id
1 'polypeptide(L)'
;MFSSNTFDINAYLLNLREDTTSIDISRKNLDCLPDLTRFTQLKKLICSHNNISYLPELPVGLLYLDCSHNNIKCITKLNESLEYLNCSFNIELSKMPLLNDKLMLLKCSDNDIGCLPPLKNIEMLCCPRNRLVSLPELPPTLTYLDCTNNGMRDFPCHRFHKGLKTVYCSFNKLTRLPEFNEELEKMICANNQLERLPILNDKLEILECENNKLICLPYFNNSLRWIDCSHNKLEKLPSFNNNLLHITCGHNKLKEIPTLPHLLDFINCESNRIEKLPALNRNLETLICSYNRLTVLPQLNNAVARLDCAHNKLMQLPVLNENMIQLNCTYNKINALPMFNDSLEIIIFSNNPIYTTLYGGNITLHHHRHSYMQNVMDMDEYDEFNTDSITSIRNLSQKVKTLNDFRFLFYSLKYKSCLRNFLWEKIRRPKIEAKYHPDNLHKLLETMSEDDDVSEMWIADN
;
A
#
# COMPACT_ATOMS: atom_id res chain seq x y z
N MET A 1 10.90 -35.75 36.96
CA MET A 1 10.03 -36.58 36.09
C MET A 1 8.70 -35.87 36.00
N PHE A 2 8.51 -35.09 34.93
CA PHE A 2 7.17 -34.55 34.65
C PHE A 2 6.39 -35.68 33.95
N SER A 3 5.37 -36.23 34.63
CA SER A 3 4.43 -37.15 34.03
C SER A 3 3.73 -36.37 32.92
N SER A 4 4.03 -36.64 31.66
CA SER A 4 3.25 -36.18 30.52
C SER A 4 1.85 -36.79 30.71
N ASN A 5 0.90 -35.94 31.13
CA ASN A 5 -0.51 -36.30 31.16
C ASN A 5 -0.95 -36.43 29.68
N THR A 6 -0.68 -37.59 29.06
CA THR A 6 -1.11 -37.87 27.70
C THR A 6 -2.63 -37.95 27.72
N PHE A 7 -3.28 -37.18 26.87
CA PHE A 7 -4.74 -37.18 26.71
C PHE A 7 -5.19 -38.59 26.28
N ASP A 8 -5.99 -39.25 27.14
CA ASP A 8 -6.57 -40.55 26.81
C ASP A 8 -7.84 -40.35 25.95
N ILE A 9 -7.68 -40.48 24.64
CA ILE A 9 -8.77 -40.35 23.69
C ILE A 9 -9.87 -41.40 23.91
N ASN A 10 -9.51 -42.63 24.30
CA ASN A 10 -10.48 -43.68 24.47
C ASN A 10 -11.36 -43.42 25.70
N ALA A 11 -10.76 -43.03 26.85
CA ALA A 11 -11.48 -42.59 28.01
C ALA A 11 -12.39 -41.38 27.73
N TYR A 12 -11.93 -40.43 26.96
CA TYR A 12 -12.73 -39.27 26.55
C TYR A 12 -13.94 -39.71 25.74
N LEU A 13 -13.75 -40.53 24.69
CA LEU A 13 -14.84 -40.97 23.84
C LEU A 13 -15.83 -41.84 24.63
N LEU A 14 -15.41 -42.73 25.49
CA LEU A 14 -16.30 -43.56 26.31
C LEU A 14 -17.30 -42.75 27.13
N ASN A 15 -16.92 -41.54 27.55
CA ASN A 15 -17.78 -40.61 28.30
C ASN A 15 -18.77 -39.84 27.43
N LEU A 16 -18.65 -39.89 26.08
CA LEU A 16 -19.57 -39.24 25.17
C LEU A 16 -20.76 -40.14 24.87
N ARG A 17 -21.94 -39.52 24.75
CA ARG A 17 -23.17 -40.20 24.33
C ARG A 17 -23.12 -40.53 22.83
N GLU A 18 -23.79 -41.59 22.42
CA GLU A 18 -23.85 -42.02 21.01
C GLU A 18 -24.58 -41.03 20.11
N ASP A 19 -25.48 -40.20 20.67
CA ASP A 19 -26.19 -39.11 19.97
C ASP A 19 -25.39 -37.82 19.86
N THR A 20 -24.09 -37.83 20.25
CA THR A 20 -23.21 -36.68 20.14
C THR A 20 -23.12 -36.21 18.69
N THR A 21 -23.32 -34.87 18.50
CA THR A 21 -23.35 -34.25 17.16
C THR A 21 -22.05 -33.56 16.79
N SER A 22 -21.18 -33.22 17.78
CA SER A 22 -19.92 -32.54 17.58
C SER A 22 -18.83 -33.08 18.48
N ILE A 23 -17.67 -33.38 17.91
CA ILE A 23 -16.49 -33.83 18.64
C ILE A 23 -15.33 -32.89 18.27
N ASP A 24 -14.69 -32.32 19.27
CA ASP A 24 -13.46 -31.55 19.14
C ASP A 24 -12.34 -32.20 19.96
N ILE A 25 -11.38 -32.76 19.24
CA ILE A 25 -10.17 -33.40 19.77
C ILE A 25 -8.92 -32.74 19.21
N SER A 26 -8.99 -31.46 18.90
CA SER A 26 -7.85 -30.70 18.44
C SER A 26 -6.79 -30.53 19.53
N ARG A 27 -5.52 -30.41 19.15
CA ARG A 27 -4.39 -30.14 20.07
C ARG A 27 -4.24 -31.14 21.20
N LYS A 28 -4.49 -32.45 20.93
CA LYS A 28 -4.40 -33.54 21.90
C LYS A 28 -3.18 -34.43 21.71
N ASN A 29 -2.30 -34.07 20.78
CA ASN A 29 -1.09 -34.85 20.45
C ASN A 29 -1.41 -36.30 20.06
N LEU A 30 -2.47 -36.49 19.28
CA LEU A 30 -2.93 -37.79 18.81
C LEU A 30 -2.13 -38.24 17.58
N ASP A 31 -1.66 -39.48 17.56
CA ASP A 31 -1.00 -40.10 16.41
C ASP A 31 -1.99 -40.78 15.46
N CYS A 32 -3.17 -41.14 15.95
CA CYS A 32 -4.25 -41.73 15.14
C CYS A 32 -5.60 -41.34 15.71
N LEU A 33 -6.63 -41.42 14.85
CA LEU A 33 -8.02 -41.38 15.29
C LEU A 33 -8.51 -42.77 15.63
N PRO A 34 -9.24 -42.96 16.74
CA PRO A 34 -9.95 -44.20 17.00
C PRO A 34 -11.17 -44.32 16.10
N ASP A 35 -11.83 -45.48 16.17
CA ASP A 35 -13.12 -45.73 15.49
C ASP A 35 -14.19 -44.80 16.06
N LEU A 36 -14.81 -43.98 15.17
CA LEU A 36 -15.90 -43.06 15.48
C LEU A 36 -17.25 -43.49 14.90
N THR A 37 -17.34 -44.67 14.29
CA THR A 37 -18.53 -45.11 13.59
C THR A 37 -19.78 -45.28 14.47
N ARG A 38 -19.57 -45.48 15.80
CA ARG A 38 -20.66 -45.56 16.79
C ARG A 38 -21.43 -44.24 16.94
N PHE A 39 -20.80 -43.08 16.60
CA PHE A 39 -21.45 -41.75 16.70
C PHE A 39 -22.27 -41.46 15.44
N THR A 40 -23.38 -42.17 15.29
CA THR A 40 -24.20 -42.09 14.06
C THR A 40 -24.81 -40.72 13.81
N GLN A 41 -24.95 -39.89 14.84
CA GLN A 41 -25.43 -38.49 14.75
C GLN A 41 -24.35 -37.46 14.61
N LEU A 42 -23.06 -37.86 14.51
CA LEU A 42 -21.94 -36.90 14.42
C LEU A 42 -22.00 -36.10 13.12
N LYS A 43 -22.09 -34.77 13.26
CA LYS A 43 -22.14 -33.83 12.14
C LYS A 43 -20.82 -33.04 12.01
N LYS A 44 -20.10 -32.85 13.09
CA LYS A 44 -18.88 -32.04 13.13
C LYS A 44 -17.77 -32.79 13.84
N LEU A 45 -16.62 -32.91 13.16
CA LEU A 45 -15.38 -33.44 13.73
C LEU A 45 -14.24 -32.41 13.52
N ILE A 46 -13.60 -32.01 14.62
CA ILE A 46 -12.38 -31.23 14.64
C ILE A 46 -11.27 -32.07 15.25
N CYS A 47 -10.27 -32.44 14.47
CA CYS A 47 -9.09 -33.19 14.92
C CYS A 47 -7.78 -32.49 14.50
N SER A 48 -7.86 -31.19 14.29
CA SER A 48 -6.71 -30.37 13.85
C SER A 48 -5.60 -30.28 14.92
N HIS A 49 -4.38 -29.93 14.47
CA HIS A 49 -3.20 -29.79 15.34
C HIS A 49 -2.88 -31.05 16.16
N ASN A 50 -2.78 -32.18 15.47
CA ASN A 50 -2.35 -33.47 16.03
C ASN A 50 -1.22 -34.06 15.14
N ASN A 51 -0.87 -35.31 15.37
CA ASN A 51 0.14 -36.04 14.59
C ASN A 51 -0.51 -37.13 13.70
N ILE A 52 -1.79 -37.01 13.37
CA ILE A 52 -2.58 -38.03 12.69
C ILE A 52 -2.02 -38.27 11.28
N SER A 53 -1.70 -39.51 10.98
CA SER A 53 -1.10 -39.90 9.69
C SER A 53 -2.13 -40.47 8.68
N TYR A 54 -3.30 -40.91 9.14
CA TYR A 54 -4.37 -41.36 8.29
C TYR A 54 -5.75 -41.09 8.95
N LEU A 55 -6.78 -40.99 8.13
CA LEU A 55 -8.17 -40.91 8.59
C LEU A 55 -8.81 -42.28 8.50
N PRO A 56 -9.39 -42.82 9.60
CA PRO A 56 -10.19 -44.05 9.56
C PRO A 56 -11.52 -43.81 8.83
N GLU A 57 -12.36 -44.83 8.75
CA GLU A 57 -13.72 -44.63 8.30
C GLU A 57 -14.47 -43.67 9.23
N LEU A 58 -15.06 -42.63 8.62
CA LEU A 58 -15.76 -41.59 9.37
C LEU A 58 -17.28 -41.82 9.38
N PRO A 59 -18.00 -41.35 10.41
CA PRO A 59 -19.46 -41.48 10.47
C PRO A 59 -20.17 -40.95 9.22
N VAL A 60 -21.10 -41.71 8.67
CA VAL A 60 -21.74 -41.43 7.37
C VAL A 60 -22.43 -40.08 7.31
N GLY A 61 -22.94 -39.59 8.45
CA GLY A 61 -23.67 -38.33 8.55
C GLY A 61 -22.79 -37.09 8.73
N LEU A 62 -21.46 -37.22 8.66
CA LEU A 62 -20.53 -36.10 8.91
C LEU A 62 -20.66 -35.02 7.84
N LEU A 63 -20.87 -33.75 8.26
CA LEU A 63 -21.02 -32.60 7.38
C LEU A 63 -19.75 -31.72 7.39
N TYR A 64 -19.05 -31.65 8.52
CA TYR A 64 -17.90 -30.79 8.76
C TYR A 64 -16.72 -31.62 9.25
N LEU A 65 -15.59 -31.51 8.54
CA LEU A 65 -14.32 -32.14 8.94
C LEU A 65 -13.19 -31.10 8.89
N ASP A 66 -12.55 -30.88 10.04
CA ASP A 66 -11.28 -30.18 10.15
C ASP A 66 -10.20 -31.12 10.64
N CYS A 67 -9.34 -31.56 9.73
CA CYS A 67 -8.17 -32.40 9.99
C CYS A 67 -6.88 -31.66 9.66
N SER A 68 -6.89 -30.33 9.67
CA SER A 68 -5.72 -29.50 9.35
C SER A 68 -4.59 -29.66 10.40
N HIS A 69 -3.38 -29.27 10.01
CA HIS A 69 -2.20 -29.37 10.88
C HIS A 69 -2.00 -30.78 11.45
N ASN A 70 -1.83 -31.74 10.56
CA ASN A 70 -1.55 -33.15 10.88
C ASN A 70 -0.45 -33.70 9.93
N ASN A 71 -0.25 -35.00 9.96
CA ASN A 71 0.74 -35.71 9.13
C ASN A 71 0.05 -36.61 8.09
N ILE A 72 -1.15 -36.24 7.64
CA ILE A 72 -1.95 -37.06 6.73
C ILE A 72 -1.29 -37.09 5.35
N LYS A 73 -0.97 -38.31 4.87
CA LYS A 73 -0.34 -38.52 3.56
C LYS A 73 -1.33 -38.75 2.43
N CYS A 74 -2.49 -39.33 2.76
CA CYS A 74 -3.58 -39.55 1.81
C CYS A 74 -4.92 -39.55 2.51
N ILE A 75 -5.93 -39.09 1.79
CA ILE A 75 -7.35 -39.24 2.14
C ILE A 75 -7.96 -40.17 1.10
N THR A 76 -8.36 -41.36 1.53
CA THR A 76 -8.80 -42.41 0.59
C THR A 76 -10.21 -42.20 0.05
N LYS A 77 -11.12 -41.73 0.90
CA LYS A 77 -12.53 -41.48 0.54
C LYS A 77 -13.09 -40.38 1.45
N LEU A 78 -14.02 -39.59 0.89
CA LEU A 78 -14.84 -38.65 1.66
C LEU A 78 -16.25 -39.16 1.81
N ASN A 79 -16.89 -38.76 2.92
CA ASN A 79 -18.30 -39.05 3.12
C ASN A 79 -19.17 -38.34 2.08
N GLU A 80 -20.25 -38.96 1.64
CA GLU A 80 -21.16 -38.38 0.64
C GLU A 80 -21.98 -37.20 1.16
N SER A 81 -22.02 -37.00 2.50
CA SER A 81 -22.72 -35.89 3.15
C SER A 81 -21.84 -34.72 3.47
N LEU A 82 -20.49 -34.83 3.30
CA LEU A 82 -19.56 -33.81 3.72
C LEU A 82 -19.73 -32.52 2.91
N GLU A 83 -19.93 -31.40 3.61
CA GLU A 83 -20.12 -30.04 3.05
C GLU A 83 -18.88 -29.15 3.22
N TYR A 84 -18.12 -29.39 4.30
CA TYR A 84 -16.90 -28.64 4.63
C TYR A 84 -15.75 -29.60 4.88
N LEU A 85 -14.63 -29.37 4.19
CA LEU A 85 -13.36 -30.05 4.43
C LEU A 85 -12.23 -29.03 4.60
N ASN A 86 -11.53 -29.10 5.73
CA ASN A 86 -10.25 -28.45 5.93
C ASN A 86 -9.18 -29.53 6.19
N CYS A 87 -8.32 -29.75 5.21
CA CYS A 87 -7.15 -30.63 5.30
C CYS A 87 -5.82 -29.87 5.10
N SER A 88 -5.81 -28.57 5.37
CA SER A 88 -4.64 -27.72 5.21
C SER A 88 -3.51 -28.14 6.16
N PHE A 89 -2.26 -27.81 5.81
CA PHE A 89 -1.07 -28.12 6.62
C PHE A 89 -0.90 -29.63 6.91
N ASN A 90 -1.07 -30.44 5.89
CA ASN A 90 -0.66 -31.84 5.87
C ASN A 90 0.41 -31.98 4.77
N ILE A 91 1.66 -31.61 5.11
CA ILE A 91 2.74 -31.34 4.14
C ILE A 91 3.11 -32.50 3.21
N GLU A 92 2.73 -33.73 3.54
CA GLU A 92 2.93 -34.91 2.72
C GLU A 92 1.68 -35.32 1.91
N LEU A 93 0.55 -34.59 2.06
CA LEU A 93 -0.68 -34.85 1.32
C LEU A 93 -0.52 -34.45 -0.15
N SER A 94 -0.31 -35.43 -1.01
CA SER A 94 0.01 -35.21 -2.44
C SER A 94 -1.17 -35.44 -3.38
N LYS A 95 -2.23 -36.07 -2.91
CA LYS A 95 -3.42 -36.39 -3.72
C LYS A 95 -4.71 -36.19 -2.92
N MET A 96 -5.67 -35.59 -3.57
CA MET A 96 -7.04 -35.50 -3.05
C MET A 96 -7.90 -36.68 -3.59
N PRO A 97 -8.85 -37.22 -2.78
CA PRO A 97 -9.83 -38.16 -3.26
C PRO A 97 -10.84 -37.48 -4.20
N LEU A 98 -11.68 -38.25 -4.83
CA LEU A 98 -12.85 -37.70 -5.54
C LEU A 98 -13.76 -36.96 -4.54
N LEU A 99 -14.14 -35.73 -4.91
CA LEU A 99 -15.02 -34.91 -4.11
C LEU A 99 -16.48 -35.39 -4.28
N ASN A 100 -17.24 -35.35 -3.19
CA ASN A 100 -18.69 -35.64 -3.23
C ASN A 100 -19.46 -34.42 -3.80
N ASP A 101 -20.73 -34.60 -4.12
CA ASP A 101 -21.56 -33.57 -4.74
C ASP A 101 -22.07 -32.49 -3.76
N LYS A 102 -21.92 -32.72 -2.45
CA LYS A 102 -22.37 -31.77 -1.41
C LYS A 102 -21.28 -30.90 -0.87
N LEU A 103 -20.00 -31.16 -1.23
CA LEU A 103 -18.88 -30.38 -0.73
C LEU A 103 -18.93 -28.98 -1.34
N MET A 104 -19.17 -28.00 -0.48
CA MET A 104 -19.24 -26.58 -0.85
C MET A 104 -17.93 -25.84 -0.51
N LEU A 105 -17.24 -26.22 0.57
CA LEU A 105 -16.03 -25.53 1.01
C LEU A 105 -14.87 -26.51 1.15
N LEU A 106 -13.81 -26.25 0.38
CA LEU A 106 -12.56 -27.01 0.42
C LEU A 106 -11.38 -26.10 0.79
N LYS A 107 -10.73 -26.41 1.91
CA LYS A 107 -9.43 -25.84 2.30
C LYS A 107 -8.38 -26.93 2.28
N CYS A 108 -7.38 -26.79 1.44
CA CYS A 108 -6.27 -27.74 1.30
C CYS A 108 -4.92 -27.01 1.12
N SER A 109 -4.77 -25.89 1.81
CA SER A 109 -3.53 -25.06 1.77
C SER A 109 -2.34 -25.81 2.36
N ASP A 110 -1.12 -25.41 1.96
CA ASP A 110 0.13 -25.89 2.58
C ASP A 110 0.24 -27.43 2.57
N ASN A 111 0.08 -27.99 1.40
CA ASN A 111 0.21 -29.42 1.13
C ASN A 111 1.17 -29.68 -0.05
N ASP A 112 1.26 -30.91 -0.50
CA ASP A 112 2.08 -31.33 -1.67
C ASP A 112 1.22 -31.70 -2.89
N ILE A 113 0.01 -31.14 -3.01
CA ILE A 113 -0.99 -31.53 -4.01
C ILE A 113 -0.57 -31.05 -5.40
N GLY A 114 -0.39 -32.00 -6.32
CA GLY A 114 -0.02 -31.71 -7.71
C GLY A 114 -1.22 -31.48 -8.64
N CYS A 115 -2.38 -32.04 -8.31
CA CYS A 115 -3.63 -31.85 -9.06
C CYS A 115 -4.85 -32.01 -8.16
N LEU A 116 -5.92 -31.29 -8.49
CA LEU A 116 -7.21 -31.42 -7.82
C LEU A 116 -8.17 -32.29 -8.68
N PRO A 117 -9.06 -33.03 -8.05
CA PRO A 117 -10.15 -33.75 -8.77
C PRO A 117 -11.20 -32.73 -9.28
N PRO A 118 -12.18 -33.14 -10.09
CA PRO A 118 -13.30 -32.31 -10.49
C PRO A 118 -14.00 -31.65 -9.30
N LEU A 119 -14.24 -30.32 -9.39
CA LEU A 119 -14.70 -29.52 -8.25
C LEU A 119 -16.21 -29.53 -8.01
N LYS A 120 -16.99 -30.07 -8.93
CA LYS A 120 -18.46 -30.20 -8.84
C LYS A 120 -19.18 -28.92 -8.37
N ASN A 121 -19.60 -28.87 -7.10
CA ASN A 121 -20.43 -27.80 -6.53
C ASN A 121 -19.66 -26.90 -5.50
N ILE A 122 -18.35 -26.85 -5.57
CA ILE A 122 -17.55 -26.02 -4.67
C ILE A 122 -17.93 -24.54 -4.82
N GLU A 123 -18.22 -23.89 -3.69
CA GLU A 123 -18.48 -22.44 -3.59
C GLU A 123 -17.23 -21.66 -3.17
N MET A 124 -16.40 -22.27 -2.32
CA MET A 124 -15.13 -21.69 -1.85
C MET A 124 -14.00 -22.72 -1.96
N LEU A 125 -12.97 -22.36 -2.73
CA LEU A 125 -11.75 -23.16 -2.88
C LEU A 125 -10.55 -22.38 -2.36
N CYS A 126 -9.88 -22.90 -1.31
CA CYS A 126 -8.60 -22.42 -0.80
C CYS A 126 -7.54 -23.51 -0.95
N CYS A 127 -6.65 -23.34 -1.91
CA CYS A 127 -5.58 -24.30 -2.20
C CYS A 127 -4.18 -23.63 -2.37
N PRO A 128 -3.88 -22.53 -1.63
CA PRO A 128 -2.56 -21.89 -1.75
C PRO A 128 -1.44 -22.81 -1.23
N ARG A 129 -0.23 -22.51 -1.68
CA ARG A 129 1.00 -23.21 -1.29
C ARG A 129 0.90 -24.72 -1.47
N ASN A 130 0.70 -25.10 -2.75
CA ASN A 130 0.71 -26.45 -3.23
C ASN A 130 1.63 -26.57 -4.47
N ARG A 131 1.56 -27.69 -5.21
CA ARG A 131 2.30 -27.92 -6.47
C ARG A 131 1.40 -27.98 -7.70
N LEU A 132 0.25 -27.29 -7.63
CA LEU A 132 -0.70 -27.30 -8.73
C LEU A 132 -0.11 -26.64 -9.98
N VAL A 133 -0.13 -27.35 -11.09
CA VAL A 133 0.28 -26.82 -12.40
C VAL A 133 -0.90 -26.29 -13.20
N SER A 134 -2.11 -26.72 -12.87
CA SER A 134 -3.40 -26.27 -13.42
C SER A 134 -4.52 -26.57 -12.42
N LEU A 135 -5.65 -25.90 -12.60
CA LEU A 135 -6.90 -26.24 -11.91
C LEU A 135 -7.80 -27.08 -12.82
N PRO A 136 -8.68 -27.90 -12.28
CA PRO A 136 -9.77 -28.48 -13.04
C PRO A 136 -10.76 -27.39 -13.48
N GLU A 137 -11.75 -27.73 -14.28
CA GLU A 137 -12.82 -26.80 -14.65
C GLU A 137 -13.48 -26.20 -13.41
N LEU A 138 -13.60 -24.85 -13.39
CA LEU A 138 -14.18 -24.14 -12.26
C LEU A 138 -15.72 -24.24 -12.30
N PRO A 139 -16.37 -24.70 -11.22
CA PRO A 139 -17.82 -24.84 -11.20
C PRO A 139 -18.53 -23.48 -11.17
N PRO A 140 -19.72 -23.36 -11.73
CA PRO A 140 -20.48 -22.09 -11.73
C PRO A 140 -20.92 -21.64 -10.34
N THR A 141 -20.85 -22.49 -9.34
CA THR A 141 -21.12 -22.21 -7.93
C THR A 141 -19.97 -21.48 -7.23
N LEU A 142 -18.75 -21.51 -7.80
CA LEU A 142 -17.56 -20.97 -7.16
C LEU A 142 -17.63 -19.44 -7.04
N THR A 143 -17.59 -18.92 -5.83
CA THR A 143 -17.60 -17.48 -5.54
C THR A 143 -16.25 -16.94 -5.10
N TYR A 144 -15.43 -17.79 -4.50
CA TYR A 144 -14.12 -17.46 -3.96
C TYR A 144 -13.07 -18.50 -4.36
N LEU A 145 -11.97 -18.03 -4.93
CA LEU A 145 -10.82 -18.84 -5.33
C LEU A 145 -9.53 -18.28 -4.77
N ASP A 146 -8.81 -19.10 -4.00
CA ASP A 146 -7.43 -18.83 -3.63
C ASP A 146 -6.54 -20.00 -4.08
N CYS A 147 -5.74 -19.73 -5.11
CA CYS A 147 -4.72 -20.63 -5.64
C CYS A 147 -3.31 -20.03 -5.60
N THR A 148 -3.07 -19.12 -4.65
CA THR A 148 -1.80 -18.42 -4.46
C THR A 148 -0.64 -19.39 -4.24
N ASN A 149 0.54 -19.04 -4.72
CA ASN A 149 1.77 -19.79 -4.55
C ASN A 149 1.66 -21.25 -4.99
N ASN A 150 1.52 -21.41 -6.30
CA ASN A 150 1.48 -22.70 -7.00
C ASN A 150 2.39 -22.66 -8.25
N GLY A 151 2.26 -23.62 -9.11
CA GLY A 151 3.02 -23.71 -10.37
C GLY A 151 2.22 -23.39 -11.62
N MET A 152 1.04 -22.76 -11.47
CA MET A 152 0.07 -22.58 -12.54
C MET A 152 0.59 -21.68 -13.68
N ARG A 153 0.34 -22.09 -14.92
CA ARG A 153 0.68 -21.33 -16.12
C ARG A 153 -0.51 -20.65 -16.78
N ASP A 154 -1.66 -21.27 -16.67
CA ASP A 154 -2.94 -20.81 -17.26
C ASP A 154 -4.11 -21.20 -16.36
N PHE A 155 -5.26 -20.58 -16.57
CA PHE A 155 -6.54 -21.00 -16.03
C PHE A 155 -7.23 -21.96 -17.01
N PRO A 156 -8.13 -22.85 -16.52
CA PRO A 156 -8.84 -23.84 -17.35
C PRO A 156 -9.96 -23.22 -18.22
N CYS A 157 -10.17 -21.91 -18.17
CA CYS A 157 -11.26 -21.20 -18.82
C CYS A 157 -10.78 -19.94 -19.54
N HIS A 158 -11.50 -19.49 -20.57
CA HIS A 158 -11.23 -18.23 -21.27
C HIS A 158 -11.87 -17.02 -20.57
N ARG A 159 -12.95 -17.26 -19.81
CA ARG A 159 -13.67 -16.25 -19.03
C ARG A 159 -14.07 -16.86 -17.70
N PHE A 160 -13.96 -16.06 -16.63
CA PHE A 160 -14.50 -16.46 -15.34
C PHE A 160 -16.02 -16.51 -15.40
N HIS A 161 -16.62 -17.55 -14.79
CA HIS A 161 -18.08 -17.65 -14.75
C HIS A 161 -18.69 -16.57 -13.83
N LYS A 162 -19.98 -16.31 -13.99
CA LYS A 162 -20.67 -15.15 -13.42
C LYS A 162 -20.65 -15.07 -11.88
N GLY A 163 -20.59 -16.21 -11.18
CA GLY A 163 -20.62 -16.24 -9.71
C GLY A 163 -19.33 -15.84 -9.02
N LEU A 164 -18.19 -15.87 -9.72
CA LEU A 164 -16.87 -15.66 -9.10
C LEU A 164 -16.64 -14.20 -8.76
N LYS A 165 -16.47 -13.89 -7.47
CA LYS A 165 -16.31 -12.53 -6.94
C LYS A 165 -14.88 -12.20 -6.54
N THR A 166 -14.14 -13.18 -6.02
CA THR A 166 -12.81 -12.95 -5.46
C THR A 166 -11.84 -14.01 -5.96
N VAL A 167 -10.71 -13.56 -6.50
CA VAL A 167 -9.63 -14.42 -7.01
C VAL A 167 -8.29 -13.98 -6.44
N TYR A 168 -7.60 -14.92 -5.78
CA TYR A 168 -6.20 -14.81 -5.38
C TYR A 168 -5.40 -15.84 -6.18
N CYS A 169 -4.51 -15.36 -7.03
CA CYS A 169 -3.64 -16.21 -7.84
C CYS A 169 -2.18 -15.73 -7.90
N SER A 170 -1.75 -14.98 -6.88
CA SER A 170 -0.38 -14.47 -6.79
C SER A 170 0.65 -15.62 -6.68
N PHE A 171 1.92 -15.29 -6.97
CA PHE A 171 3.02 -16.26 -6.89
C PHE A 171 2.77 -17.53 -7.71
N ASN A 172 2.44 -17.33 -8.98
CA ASN A 172 2.29 -18.39 -9.98
C ASN A 172 3.19 -18.11 -11.21
N LYS A 173 2.95 -18.79 -12.31
CA LYS A 173 3.66 -18.60 -13.59
C LYS A 173 2.72 -18.18 -14.69
N LEU A 174 1.62 -17.50 -14.33
CA LEU A 174 0.58 -17.09 -15.26
C LEU A 174 1.11 -16.08 -16.28
N THR A 175 0.85 -16.34 -17.55
CA THR A 175 1.20 -15.43 -18.66
C THR A 175 0.01 -14.61 -19.12
N ARG A 176 -1.20 -15.06 -18.81
CA ARG A 176 -2.48 -14.40 -19.13
C ARG A 176 -3.51 -14.71 -18.06
N LEU A 177 -4.53 -13.89 -17.97
CA LEU A 177 -5.75 -14.13 -17.18
C LEU A 177 -6.95 -14.37 -18.09
N PRO A 178 -7.97 -15.12 -17.63
CA PRO A 178 -9.26 -15.16 -18.28
C PRO A 178 -9.92 -13.78 -18.33
N GLU A 179 -10.89 -13.59 -19.23
CA GLU A 179 -11.74 -12.41 -19.19
C GLU A 179 -12.48 -12.34 -17.84
N PHE A 180 -12.58 -11.15 -17.28
CA PHE A 180 -13.31 -10.95 -16.03
C PHE A 180 -14.82 -11.05 -16.28
N ASN A 181 -15.52 -11.67 -15.32
CA ASN A 181 -16.98 -11.69 -15.31
C ASN A 181 -17.51 -10.33 -14.77
N GLU A 182 -18.84 -10.16 -14.81
CA GLU A 182 -19.51 -8.92 -14.41
C GLU A 182 -19.58 -8.72 -12.89
N GLU A 183 -19.32 -9.76 -12.08
CA GLU A 183 -19.46 -9.76 -10.62
C GLU A 183 -18.12 -9.77 -9.89
N LEU A 184 -16.98 -9.81 -10.60
CA LEU A 184 -15.67 -9.86 -9.97
C LEU A 184 -15.40 -8.53 -9.24
N GLU A 185 -15.20 -8.61 -7.93
CA GLU A 185 -14.97 -7.47 -7.02
C GLU A 185 -13.48 -7.33 -6.66
N LYS A 186 -12.77 -8.46 -6.56
CA LYS A 186 -11.37 -8.47 -6.13
C LYS A 186 -10.52 -9.41 -6.96
N MET A 187 -9.40 -8.90 -7.50
CA MET A 187 -8.40 -9.67 -8.27
C MET A 187 -7.00 -9.40 -7.73
N ILE A 188 -6.36 -10.43 -7.18
CA ILE A 188 -4.99 -10.39 -6.67
C ILE A 188 -4.14 -11.35 -7.49
N CYS A 189 -3.31 -10.82 -8.38
CA CYS A 189 -2.52 -11.58 -9.35
C CYS A 189 -1.04 -11.19 -9.37
N ALA A 190 -0.54 -10.70 -8.25
CA ALA A 190 0.85 -10.30 -8.08
C ALA A 190 1.86 -11.44 -8.33
N ASN A 191 3.10 -11.09 -8.60
CA ASN A 191 4.17 -12.08 -8.73
C ASN A 191 3.86 -13.19 -9.74
N ASN A 192 3.56 -12.79 -10.97
CA ASN A 192 3.30 -13.65 -12.12
C ASN A 192 4.15 -13.23 -13.34
N GLN A 193 3.75 -13.66 -14.53
CA GLN A 193 4.43 -13.30 -15.79
C GLN A 193 3.49 -12.61 -16.77
N LEU A 194 2.47 -11.93 -16.27
CA LEU A 194 1.43 -11.29 -17.06
C LEU A 194 2.01 -10.13 -17.89
N GLU A 195 1.74 -10.14 -19.19
CA GLU A 195 2.11 -9.06 -20.10
C GLU A 195 0.96 -8.07 -20.33
N ARG A 196 -0.27 -8.54 -20.12
CA ARG A 196 -1.51 -7.76 -20.27
C ARG A 196 -2.54 -8.22 -19.25
N LEU A 197 -3.46 -7.32 -18.91
CA LEU A 197 -4.66 -7.62 -18.16
C LEU A 197 -5.87 -7.59 -19.11
N PRO A 198 -6.94 -8.36 -18.83
CA PRO A 198 -8.22 -8.22 -19.51
C PRO A 198 -8.87 -6.86 -19.20
N ILE A 199 -9.94 -6.53 -19.91
CA ILE A 199 -10.76 -5.35 -19.61
C ILE A 199 -11.35 -5.51 -18.21
N LEU A 200 -11.29 -4.43 -17.39
CA LEU A 200 -11.86 -4.45 -16.05
C LEU A 200 -13.39 -4.38 -16.14
N ASN A 201 -14.07 -5.21 -15.38
CA ASN A 201 -15.53 -5.15 -15.22
C ASN A 201 -15.92 -3.99 -14.29
N ASP A 202 -17.19 -3.60 -14.31
CA ASP A 202 -17.68 -2.41 -13.61
C ASP A 202 -17.70 -2.54 -12.06
N LYS A 203 -17.60 -3.75 -11.52
CA LYS A 203 -17.65 -4.03 -10.07
C LYS A 203 -16.28 -4.21 -9.43
N LEU A 204 -15.20 -4.28 -10.19
CA LEU A 204 -13.87 -4.50 -9.62
C LEU A 204 -13.45 -3.32 -8.75
N GLU A 205 -13.25 -3.57 -7.46
CA GLU A 205 -12.86 -2.57 -6.48
C GLU A 205 -11.36 -2.62 -6.14
N ILE A 206 -10.78 -3.82 -6.16
CA ILE A 206 -9.39 -4.05 -5.75
C ILE A 206 -8.65 -4.83 -6.83
N LEU A 207 -7.53 -4.29 -7.29
CA LEU A 207 -6.65 -4.93 -8.25
C LEU A 207 -5.20 -4.86 -7.76
N GLU A 208 -4.61 -6.00 -7.44
CA GLU A 208 -3.17 -6.11 -7.16
C GLU A 208 -2.50 -6.93 -8.26
N CYS A 209 -1.65 -6.28 -9.04
CA CYS A 209 -0.97 -6.87 -10.19
C CYS A 209 0.52 -6.54 -10.21
N GLU A 210 1.08 -6.23 -9.04
CA GLU A 210 2.50 -5.92 -8.90
C GLU A 210 3.40 -7.12 -9.26
N ASN A 211 4.66 -6.85 -9.54
CA ASN A 211 5.64 -7.86 -9.91
C ASN A 211 5.21 -8.74 -11.10
N ASN A 212 4.89 -8.08 -12.22
CA ASN A 212 4.53 -8.73 -13.47
C ASN A 212 5.38 -8.16 -14.64
N LYS A 213 4.95 -8.41 -15.87
CA LYS A 213 5.61 -7.90 -17.09
C LYS A 213 4.72 -6.93 -17.86
N LEU A 214 3.73 -6.30 -17.17
CA LEU A 214 2.73 -5.44 -17.79
C LEU A 214 3.37 -4.22 -18.46
N ILE A 215 3.02 -4.00 -19.73
CA ILE A 215 3.45 -2.84 -20.52
C ILE A 215 2.40 -1.73 -20.54
N CYS A 216 1.16 -2.06 -20.30
CA CYS A 216 0.03 -1.15 -20.21
C CYS A 216 -1.04 -1.72 -19.26
N LEU A 217 -1.90 -0.84 -18.76
CA LEU A 217 -3.10 -1.19 -18.01
C LEU A 217 -4.34 -0.90 -18.86
N PRO A 218 -5.44 -1.65 -18.67
CA PRO A 218 -6.74 -1.29 -19.22
C PRO A 218 -7.27 0.00 -18.58
N TYR A 219 -8.33 0.58 -19.15
CA TYR A 219 -9.03 1.71 -18.55
C TYR A 219 -9.60 1.31 -17.18
N PHE A 220 -9.50 2.21 -16.21
CA PHE A 220 -10.07 1.98 -14.88
C PHE A 220 -11.58 2.14 -14.91
N ASN A 221 -12.29 1.18 -14.32
CA ASN A 221 -13.73 1.28 -14.09
C ASN A 221 -14.02 2.29 -12.97
N ASN A 222 -15.29 2.64 -12.77
CA ASN A 222 -15.67 3.62 -11.75
C ASN A 222 -15.68 3.05 -10.31
N SER A 223 -15.65 1.74 -10.13
CA SER A 223 -15.67 1.10 -8.81
C SER A 223 -14.29 0.87 -8.23
N LEU A 224 -13.22 0.98 -9.03
CA LEU A 224 -11.85 0.70 -8.59
C LEU A 224 -11.41 1.73 -7.55
N ARG A 225 -11.10 1.24 -6.35
CA ARG A 225 -10.66 2.04 -5.20
C ARG A 225 -9.19 1.82 -4.86
N TRP A 226 -8.70 0.62 -5.10
CA TRP A 226 -7.35 0.22 -4.75
C TRP A 226 -6.66 -0.45 -5.92
N ILE A 227 -5.46 0.04 -6.28
CA ILE A 227 -4.63 -0.63 -7.27
C ILE A 227 -3.16 -0.64 -6.85
N ASP A 228 -2.54 -1.83 -6.89
CA ASP A 228 -1.10 -1.97 -6.92
C ASP A 228 -0.66 -2.51 -8.29
N CYS A 229 0.07 -1.70 -9.03
CA CYS A 229 0.69 -2.05 -10.31
C CYS A 229 2.21 -1.84 -10.31
N SER A 230 2.81 -1.80 -9.13
CA SER A 230 4.26 -1.61 -8.97
C SER A 230 5.08 -2.75 -9.58
N HIS A 231 6.38 -2.54 -9.75
CA HIS A 231 7.28 -3.56 -10.31
C HIS A 231 6.80 -4.17 -11.63
N ASN A 232 6.48 -3.29 -12.60
CA ASN A 232 6.07 -3.66 -13.95
C ASN A 232 6.91 -2.94 -15.01
N LYS A 233 6.44 -2.87 -16.25
CA LYS A 233 7.12 -2.19 -17.38
C LYS A 233 6.28 -1.04 -17.93
N LEU A 234 5.38 -0.48 -17.11
CA LEU A 234 4.43 0.56 -17.53
C LEU A 234 5.17 1.85 -17.92
N GLU A 235 4.84 2.38 -19.11
CA GLU A 235 5.33 3.68 -19.55
C GLU A 235 4.31 4.80 -19.34
N LYS A 236 3.03 4.44 -19.21
CA LYS A 236 1.90 5.34 -18.97
C LYS A 236 0.85 4.66 -18.11
N LEU A 237 0.11 5.47 -17.37
CA LEU A 237 -1.11 5.05 -16.65
C LEU A 237 -2.34 5.55 -17.41
N PRO A 238 -3.47 4.83 -17.38
CA PRO A 238 -4.75 5.35 -17.83
C PRO A 238 -5.20 6.52 -16.94
N SER A 239 -6.18 7.29 -17.38
CA SER A 239 -6.83 8.30 -16.54
C SER A 239 -7.43 7.64 -15.29
N PHE A 240 -7.28 8.30 -14.15
CA PHE A 240 -7.86 7.81 -12.90
C PHE A 240 -9.38 8.03 -12.87
N ASN A 241 -10.11 7.10 -12.27
CA ASN A 241 -11.52 7.29 -11.95
C ASN A 241 -11.66 8.17 -10.70
N ASN A 242 -12.85 8.70 -10.45
CA ASN A 242 -13.10 9.62 -9.33
C ASN A 242 -13.15 8.95 -7.95
N ASN A 243 -13.28 7.63 -7.89
CA ASN A 243 -13.42 6.86 -6.65
C ASN A 243 -12.13 6.19 -6.19
N LEU A 244 -11.03 6.37 -6.94
CA LEU A 244 -9.73 5.81 -6.57
C LEU A 244 -9.21 6.46 -5.29
N LEU A 245 -8.91 5.64 -4.29
CA LEU A 245 -8.39 6.05 -2.98
C LEU A 245 -6.88 5.84 -2.90
N HIS A 246 -6.42 4.70 -3.38
CA HIS A 246 -5.04 4.26 -3.20
C HIS A 246 -4.44 3.76 -4.51
N ILE A 247 -3.24 4.24 -4.85
CA ILE A 247 -2.47 3.74 -5.98
C ILE A 247 -1.00 3.56 -5.64
N THR A 248 -0.49 2.35 -5.89
CA THR A 248 0.94 2.04 -5.92
C THR A 248 1.36 1.73 -7.36
N CYS A 249 2.25 2.53 -7.90
CA CYS A 249 2.77 2.39 -9.27
C CYS A 249 4.30 2.53 -9.34
N GLY A 250 4.97 2.31 -8.21
CA GLY A 250 6.43 2.35 -8.11
C GLY A 250 7.13 1.33 -9.01
N HIS A 251 8.45 1.51 -9.21
CA HIS A 251 9.28 0.58 -9.98
C HIS A 251 8.74 0.27 -11.38
N ASN A 252 8.44 1.33 -12.15
CA ASN A 252 7.98 1.29 -13.53
C ASN A 252 8.84 2.19 -14.43
N LYS A 253 8.33 2.57 -15.59
CA LYS A 253 9.00 3.46 -16.54
C LYS A 253 8.19 4.73 -16.81
N LEU A 254 7.31 5.11 -15.88
CA LEU A 254 6.39 6.24 -15.99
C LEU A 254 7.17 7.56 -16.15
N LYS A 255 6.74 8.39 -17.11
CA LYS A 255 7.26 9.74 -17.32
C LYS A 255 6.39 10.82 -16.69
N GLU A 256 5.14 10.51 -16.48
CA GLU A 256 4.12 11.41 -15.93
C GLU A 256 3.08 10.63 -15.12
N ILE A 257 2.38 11.34 -14.24
CA ILE A 257 1.21 10.85 -13.50
C ILE A 257 -0.02 11.61 -14.03
N PRO A 258 -1.14 10.94 -14.33
CA PRO A 258 -2.39 11.61 -14.67
C PRO A 258 -2.87 12.56 -13.56
N THR A 259 -3.85 13.40 -13.87
CA THR A 259 -4.51 14.25 -12.87
C THR A 259 -5.06 13.41 -11.73
N LEU A 260 -4.79 13.84 -10.49
CA LEU A 260 -5.20 13.09 -9.29
C LEU A 260 -6.70 13.28 -9.05
N PRO A 261 -7.45 12.19 -8.81
CA PRO A 261 -8.86 12.28 -8.45
C PRO A 261 -8.99 12.83 -7.03
N HIS A 262 -10.13 13.42 -6.73
CA HIS A 262 -10.25 14.20 -5.51
C HIS A 262 -10.30 13.35 -4.21
N LEU A 263 -10.66 12.07 -4.31
CA LEU A 263 -10.70 11.14 -3.17
C LEU A 263 -9.37 10.43 -2.88
N LEU A 264 -8.36 10.57 -3.76
CA LEU A 264 -7.08 9.89 -3.59
C LEU A 264 -6.37 10.40 -2.33
N ASP A 265 -6.10 9.51 -1.39
CA ASP A 265 -5.38 9.79 -0.14
C ASP A 265 -3.92 9.29 -0.16
N PHE A 266 -3.62 8.28 -0.96
CA PHE A 266 -2.31 7.68 -1.03
C PHE A 266 -1.83 7.51 -2.48
N ILE A 267 -0.60 7.94 -2.76
CA ILE A 267 0.11 7.63 -4.01
C ILE A 267 1.57 7.26 -3.74
N ASN A 268 1.96 6.06 -4.20
CA ASN A 268 3.37 5.68 -4.32
C ASN A 268 3.75 5.56 -5.80
N CYS A 269 4.60 6.48 -6.27
CA CYS A 269 5.13 6.49 -7.63
C CYS A 269 6.67 6.47 -7.66
N GLU A 270 7.29 5.93 -6.63
CA GLU A 270 8.74 5.83 -6.53
C GLU A 270 9.41 5.07 -7.68
N SER A 271 10.70 5.25 -7.85
CA SER A 271 11.50 4.48 -8.81
C SER A 271 10.90 4.47 -10.23
N ASN A 272 10.67 5.66 -10.76
CA ASN A 272 10.15 5.91 -12.10
C ASN A 272 11.04 6.92 -12.87
N ARG A 273 10.51 7.51 -13.93
CA ARG A 273 11.19 8.53 -14.76
C ARG A 273 10.44 9.86 -14.76
N ILE A 274 9.66 10.13 -13.72
CA ILE A 274 8.75 11.27 -13.62
C ILE A 274 9.56 12.56 -13.49
N GLU A 275 9.27 13.52 -14.37
CA GLU A 275 9.92 14.83 -14.36
C GLU A 275 9.07 15.91 -13.70
N LYS A 276 7.75 15.70 -13.69
CA LYS A 276 6.78 16.63 -13.08
C LYS A 276 5.57 15.86 -12.54
N LEU A 277 5.11 16.24 -11.36
CA LEU A 277 3.86 15.76 -10.78
C LEU A 277 2.70 16.70 -11.13
N PRO A 278 1.46 16.18 -11.23
CA PRO A 278 0.27 17.02 -11.35
C PRO A 278 0.02 17.82 -10.07
N ALA A 279 -0.91 18.77 -10.10
CA ALA A 279 -1.40 19.42 -8.90
C ALA A 279 -1.98 18.39 -7.93
N LEU A 280 -1.68 18.55 -6.63
CA LEU A 280 -2.19 17.63 -5.60
C LEU A 280 -3.67 17.93 -5.32
N ASN A 281 -4.44 16.89 -5.09
CA ASN A 281 -5.83 17.00 -4.64
C ASN A 281 -5.88 17.41 -3.16
N ARG A 282 -7.07 17.66 -2.61
CA ARG A 282 -7.23 18.16 -1.23
C ARG A 282 -7.04 17.09 -0.15
N ASN A 283 -7.21 15.83 -0.49
CA ASN A 283 -7.29 14.72 0.45
C ASN A 283 -6.01 13.87 0.48
N LEU A 284 -5.04 14.16 -0.38
CA LEU A 284 -3.79 13.40 -0.43
C LEU A 284 -3.02 13.55 0.88
N GLU A 285 -2.88 12.45 1.61
CA GLU A 285 -2.20 12.38 2.90
C GLU A 285 -0.76 11.88 2.77
N THR A 286 -0.52 10.94 1.85
CA THR A 286 0.79 10.35 1.64
C THR A 286 1.22 10.45 0.19
N LEU A 287 2.38 11.07 -0.04
CA LEU A 287 3.04 11.17 -1.35
C LEU A 287 4.43 10.55 -1.28
N ILE A 288 4.62 9.41 -1.95
CA ILE A 288 5.93 8.78 -2.15
C ILE A 288 6.31 8.94 -3.62
N CYS A 289 7.32 9.77 -3.89
CA CYS A 289 7.81 10.08 -5.24
C CYS A 289 9.34 10.02 -5.33
N SER A 290 9.97 9.27 -4.42
CA SER A 290 11.42 9.06 -4.40
C SER A 290 11.93 8.36 -5.67
N TYR A 291 13.25 8.45 -5.92
CA TYR A 291 13.89 7.85 -7.08
C TYR A 291 13.25 8.20 -8.42
N ASN A 292 13.07 9.52 -8.66
CA ASN A 292 12.52 10.06 -9.89
C ASN A 292 13.45 11.14 -10.48
N ARG A 293 12.92 11.96 -11.40
CA ARG A 293 13.67 13.04 -12.06
C ARG A 293 13.09 14.42 -11.77
N LEU A 294 12.35 14.55 -10.66
CA LEU A 294 11.66 15.77 -10.28
C LEU A 294 12.63 16.91 -10.03
N THR A 295 12.38 18.06 -10.65
CA THR A 295 13.12 19.30 -10.41
C THR A 295 12.35 20.25 -9.50
N VAL A 296 11.04 20.09 -9.42
CA VAL A 296 10.13 20.87 -8.59
C VAL A 296 8.98 19.99 -8.11
N LEU A 297 8.50 20.24 -6.90
CA LEU A 297 7.26 19.66 -6.38
C LEU A 297 6.10 20.65 -6.57
N PRO A 298 4.87 20.15 -6.76
CA PRO A 298 3.69 21.01 -6.70
C PRO A 298 3.51 21.59 -5.29
N GLN A 299 2.67 22.60 -5.16
CA GLN A 299 2.28 23.10 -3.85
C GLN A 299 1.59 22.01 -3.04
N LEU A 300 2.02 21.84 -1.77
CA LEU A 300 1.42 20.87 -0.87
C LEU A 300 0.03 21.35 -0.42
N ASN A 301 -0.91 20.40 -0.37
CA ASN A 301 -2.21 20.64 0.26
C ASN A 301 -2.08 20.51 1.79
N ASN A 302 -3.13 20.84 2.54
CA ASN A 302 -3.10 20.76 4.01
C ASN A 302 -3.23 19.33 4.57
N ALA A 303 -3.57 18.33 3.76
CA ALA A 303 -3.72 16.95 4.21
C ALA A 303 -2.40 16.17 4.17
N VAL A 304 -1.41 16.59 3.36
CA VAL A 304 -0.14 15.85 3.24
C VAL A 304 0.58 15.79 4.58
N ALA A 305 0.53 14.62 5.20
CA ALA A 305 1.23 14.32 6.45
C ALA A 305 2.59 13.64 6.19
N ARG A 306 2.72 12.88 5.12
CA ARG A 306 3.94 12.14 4.77
C ARG A 306 4.39 12.43 3.36
N LEU A 307 5.63 12.90 3.22
CA LEU A 307 6.27 13.20 1.94
C LEU A 307 7.62 12.50 1.85
N ASP A 308 7.75 11.55 0.92
CA ASP A 308 9.05 11.04 0.48
C ASP A 308 9.35 11.51 -0.94
N CYS A 309 10.30 12.41 -1.08
CA CYS A 309 10.80 12.93 -2.34
C CYS A 309 12.31 12.72 -2.51
N ALA A 310 12.88 11.74 -1.81
CA ALA A 310 14.30 11.42 -1.87
C ALA A 310 14.78 11.05 -3.29
N HIS A 311 16.08 11.13 -3.53
CA HIS A 311 16.68 10.74 -4.80
C HIS A 311 16.01 11.38 -6.03
N ASN A 312 15.95 12.71 -6.02
CA ASN A 312 15.43 13.53 -7.12
C ASN A 312 16.43 14.64 -7.51
N LYS A 313 15.97 15.65 -8.24
CA LYS A 313 16.78 16.80 -8.66
C LYS A 313 16.26 18.13 -8.09
N LEU A 314 15.56 18.08 -6.96
CA LEU A 314 14.91 19.23 -6.34
C LEU A 314 15.96 20.24 -5.87
N MET A 315 15.78 21.50 -6.22
CA MET A 315 16.62 22.61 -5.72
C MET A 315 16.01 23.29 -4.50
N GLN A 316 14.70 23.17 -4.33
CA GLN A 316 13.95 23.73 -3.22
C GLN A 316 12.72 22.88 -2.93
N LEU A 317 12.21 22.96 -1.72
CA LEU A 317 10.95 22.40 -1.30
C LEU A 317 9.86 23.47 -1.32
N PRO A 318 8.59 23.11 -1.54
CA PRO A 318 7.48 24.01 -1.31
C PRO A 318 7.36 24.35 0.17
N VAL A 319 6.51 25.33 0.50
CA VAL A 319 6.14 25.60 1.89
C VAL A 319 5.48 24.36 2.47
N LEU A 320 5.93 23.95 3.67
CA LEU A 320 5.33 22.81 4.38
C LEU A 320 4.01 23.25 5.00
N ASN A 321 3.03 22.37 4.95
CA ASN A 321 1.74 22.58 5.61
C ASN A 321 1.85 22.30 7.13
N GLU A 322 0.84 22.70 7.90
CA GLU A 322 0.83 22.55 9.36
C GLU A 322 0.67 21.11 9.85
N ASN A 323 0.25 20.20 9.00
CA ASN A 323 -0.01 18.78 9.33
C ASN A 323 1.10 17.83 8.88
N MET A 324 2.21 18.36 8.32
CA MET A 324 3.35 17.54 7.91
C MET A 324 4.00 16.89 9.12
N ILE A 325 4.02 15.56 9.14
CA ILE A 325 4.59 14.73 10.21
C ILE A 325 5.95 14.19 9.78
N GLN A 326 6.07 13.74 8.54
CA GLN A 326 7.27 13.09 8.05
C GLN A 326 7.71 13.64 6.70
N LEU A 327 8.99 14.02 6.60
CA LEU A 327 9.62 14.51 5.38
C LEU A 327 10.94 13.79 5.13
N ASN A 328 11.03 13.07 4.00
CA ASN A 328 12.29 12.56 3.47
C ASN A 328 12.62 13.26 2.15
N CYS A 329 13.69 14.04 2.12
CA CYS A 329 14.18 14.73 0.92
C CYS A 329 15.66 14.48 0.67
N THR A 330 16.20 13.35 1.13
CA THR A 330 17.61 12.97 0.94
C THR A 330 18.01 12.91 -0.54
N TYR A 331 19.29 13.02 -0.83
CA TYR A 331 19.81 12.89 -2.20
C TYR A 331 19.10 13.81 -3.22
N ASN A 332 19.08 15.10 -2.95
CA ASN A 332 18.58 16.14 -3.83
C ASN A 332 19.62 17.25 -4.02
N LYS A 333 19.23 18.39 -4.57
CA LYS A 333 20.06 19.59 -4.78
C LYS A 333 19.56 20.77 -3.94
N ILE A 334 18.95 20.51 -2.79
CA ILE A 334 18.30 21.49 -1.95
C ILE A 334 19.35 22.37 -1.26
N ASN A 335 19.26 23.68 -1.49
CA ASN A 335 20.13 24.68 -0.92
C ASN A 335 19.55 25.37 0.31
N ALA A 336 18.24 25.34 0.49
CA ALA A 336 17.53 25.94 1.61
C ALA A 336 16.35 25.06 2.02
N LEU A 337 16.15 24.89 3.32
CA LEU A 337 14.98 24.25 3.87
C LEU A 337 13.89 25.30 4.16
N PRO A 338 12.62 24.97 3.96
CA PRO A 338 11.52 25.82 4.39
C PRO A 338 11.46 25.88 5.93
N MET A 339 10.62 26.76 6.46
CA MET A 339 10.31 26.74 7.88
C MET A 339 9.55 25.46 8.22
N PHE A 340 9.89 24.86 9.36
CA PHE A 340 9.23 23.67 9.86
C PHE A 340 8.00 24.06 10.69
N ASN A 341 6.98 23.22 10.62
CA ASN A 341 5.81 23.28 11.49
C ASN A 341 6.07 22.56 12.82
N ASP A 342 5.20 22.74 13.79
CA ASP A 342 5.33 22.11 15.11
C ASP A 342 4.94 20.62 15.11
N SER A 343 4.26 20.14 14.07
CA SER A 343 3.82 18.75 13.90
C SER A 343 4.89 17.85 13.28
N LEU A 344 5.99 18.41 12.77
CA LEU A 344 7.04 17.65 12.08
C LEU A 344 7.83 16.80 13.09
N GLU A 345 7.68 15.49 13.00
CA GLU A 345 8.35 14.52 13.89
C GLU A 345 9.63 13.97 13.26
N ILE A 346 9.62 13.76 11.94
CA ILE A 346 10.73 13.12 11.23
C ILE A 346 11.12 13.99 10.03
N ILE A 347 12.39 14.36 9.96
CA ILE A 347 12.98 14.97 8.77
C ILE A 347 14.30 14.29 8.42
N ILE A 348 14.42 13.85 7.16
CA ILE A 348 15.64 13.28 6.61
C ILE A 348 16.03 14.06 5.36
N PHE A 349 17.20 14.74 5.38
CA PHE A 349 17.65 15.64 4.31
C PHE A 349 19.14 15.53 3.99
N SER A 350 19.79 14.44 4.38
CA SER A 350 21.20 14.18 4.06
C SER A 350 21.46 14.20 2.54
N ASN A 351 22.72 14.33 2.14
CA ASN A 351 23.10 14.40 0.72
C ASN A 351 22.37 15.48 -0.08
N ASN A 352 22.27 16.66 0.55
CA ASN A 352 21.85 17.92 -0.06
C ASN A 352 22.90 19.00 0.22
N PRO A 353 23.07 20.03 -0.64
CA PRO A 353 24.00 21.14 -0.37
C PRO A 353 23.74 21.84 0.96
N ILE A 354 22.48 22.00 1.37
CA ILE A 354 22.11 22.59 2.67
C ILE A 354 22.68 21.80 3.85
N TYR A 355 22.82 20.47 3.73
CA TYR A 355 23.36 19.63 4.79
C TYR A 355 24.80 20.02 5.15
N THR A 356 25.65 20.21 4.15
CA THR A 356 27.04 20.63 4.33
C THR A 356 27.12 22.04 4.91
N THR A 357 26.18 22.92 4.59
CA THR A 357 26.09 24.27 5.13
C THR A 357 25.76 24.29 6.63
N LEU A 358 24.87 23.37 7.08
CA LEU A 358 24.42 23.32 8.47
C LEU A 358 25.38 22.56 9.41
N TYR A 359 26.08 21.57 8.90
CA TYR A 359 26.89 20.64 9.71
C TYR A 359 28.38 20.64 9.42
N GLY A 360 28.85 21.40 8.40
CA GLY A 360 30.26 21.45 8.00
C GLY A 360 30.68 20.26 7.13
N GLY A 361 31.72 20.44 6.31
CA GLY A 361 32.07 19.55 5.20
C GLY A 361 32.73 18.21 5.51
N ASN A 362 32.78 17.72 6.75
CA ASN A 362 33.54 16.52 7.12
C ASN A 362 32.80 15.49 7.93
N ILE A 363 31.49 15.34 7.74
CA ILE A 363 30.78 14.20 8.32
C ILE A 363 30.64 13.12 7.24
N THR A 364 31.59 12.17 7.23
CA THR A 364 31.40 10.86 6.61
C THR A 364 30.29 10.15 7.35
N LEU A 365 29.06 10.28 6.85
CA LEU A 365 27.94 9.48 7.32
C LEU A 365 28.24 8.03 7.02
N HIS A 366 28.36 7.22 8.05
CA HIS A 366 28.31 5.77 7.92
C HIS A 366 27.02 5.41 7.16
N HIS A 367 27.18 4.84 5.99
CA HIS A 367 26.09 4.23 5.23
C HIS A 367 25.49 3.10 6.06
N HIS A 368 24.46 3.38 6.83
CA HIS A 368 23.52 2.35 7.15
C HIS A 368 22.71 2.06 5.88
N ARG A 369 23.23 1.11 5.10
CA ARG A 369 22.45 0.38 4.12
C ARG A 369 21.40 -0.42 4.89
N HIS A 370 20.32 0.21 5.26
CA HIS A 370 19.12 -0.51 5.63
C HIS A 370 18.05 -0.23 4.56
N SER A 371 17.67 -1.32 3.96
CA SER A 371 16.55 -1.53 3.07
C SER A 371 15.27 -1.01 3.72
N TYR A 372 14.96 0.28 3.57
CA TYR A 372 13.73 0.90 4.08
C TYR A 372 12.50 0.62 3.19
N MET A 373 12.65 -0.26 2.19
CA MET A 373 11.68 -0.34 1.09
C MET A 373 10.86 -1.63 1.06
N GLN A 374 10.90 -2.45 2.10
CA GLN A 374 10.14 -3.71 2.07
C GLN A 374 8.94 -3.80 3.00
N ASN A 375 8.72 -2.83 3.91
CA ASN A 375 7.68 -2.95 4.92
C ASN A 375 6.86 -1.67 5.11
N VAL A 376 6.19 -1.18 4.07
CA VAL A 376 5.12 -0.17 4.23
C VAL A 376 3.82 -0.82 4.75
N MET A 377 3.75 -2.15 4.79
CA MET A 377 2.61 -2.90 5.30
C MET A 377 2.71 -3.33 6.78
N ASP A 378 3.92 -3.24 7.39
CA ASP A 378 4.13 -3.62 8.80
C ASP A 378 4.54 -2.39 9.62
N MET A 379 3.63 -1.44 9.79
CA MET A 379 3.86 -0.21 10.59
C MET A 379 3.61 -0.39 12.10
N ASP A 380 3.51 -1.62 12.60
CA ASP A 380 3.30 -1.88 14.05
C ASP A 380 4.59 -2.14 14.85
N GLU A 381 5.78 -2.06 14.25
CA GLU A 381 7.07 -2.21 14.95
C GLU A 381 7.98 -0.99 14.78
N TYR A 382 7.56 0.21 15.23
CA TYR A 382 8.44 1.33 15.52
C TYR A 382 8.47 1.62 17.02
N ASP A 383 8.91 0.68 17.79
CA ASP A 383 9.42 0.93 19.13
C ASP A 383 10.93 1.25 19.05
N GLU A 384 11.28 2.39 19.66
CA GLU A 384 12.61 2.98 19.87
C GLU A 384 13.07 4.04 18.86
N PHE A 385 12.30 5.10 18.64
CA PHE A 385 12.88 6.39 18.32
C PHE A 385 13.02 7.23 19.62
N ASN A 386 14.25 7.31 20.02
CA ASN A 386 14.80 8.02 21.16
C ASN A 386 14.25 9.46 21.27
N THR A 387 13.88 9.88 22.50
CA THR A 387 13.48 11.24 22.89
C THR A 387 14.45 12.35 22.47
N ASP A 388 15.64 12.01 22.00
CA ASP A 388 16.63 12.94 21.43
C ASP A 388 16.19 13.51 20.06
N SER A 389 15.24 12.91 19.35
CA SER A 389 14.83 13.37 18.02
C SER A 389 14.04 14.68 18.05
N ILE A 390 13.14 14.89 19.00
CA ILE A 390 12.32 16.12 19.10
C ILE A 390 13.18 17.33 19.48
N THR A 391 14.10 17.17 20.41
CA THR A 391 15.06 18.21 20.77
C THR A 391 15.98 18.53 19.60
N SER A 392 16.37 17.53 18.83
CA SER A 392 17.16 17.67 17.63
C SER A 392 16.43 18.46 16.53
N ILE A 393 15.14 18.22 16.32
CA ILE A 393 14.32 18.94 15.32
C ILE A 393 14.13 20.41 15.72
N ARG A 394 13.85 20.70 16.99
CA ARG A 394 13.76 22.08 17.49
C ARG A 394 15.06 22.85 17.30
N ASN A 395 16.20 22.23 17.60
CA ASN A 395 17.52 22.82 17.39
C ASN A 395 17.80 23.04 15.89
N LEU A 396 17.40 22.10 15.04
CA LEU A 396 17.50 22.23 13.59
C LEU A 396 16.60 23.36 13.06
N SER A 397 15.36 23.45 13.53
CA SER A 397 14.42 24.52 13.18
C SER A 397 15.02 25.90 13.50
N GLN A 398 15.62 26.06 14.68
CA GLN A 398 16.30 27.33 15.06
C GLN A 398 17.48 27.64 14.14
N LYS A 399 18.33 26.66 13.80
CA LYS A 399 19.43 26.84 12.86
C LYS A 399 18.95 27.22 11.46
N VAL A 400 17.89 26.56 10.96
CA VAL A 400 17.30 26.88 9.66
C VAL A 400 16.71 28.27 9.64
N LYS A 401 16.02 28.70 10.70
CA LYS A 401 15.52 30.07 10.86
C LYS A 401 16.63 31.06 10.79
N THR A 402 17.67 30.91 11.62
CA THR A 402 18.83 31.82 11.66
C THR A 402 19.50 31.90 10.29
N LEU A 403 19.68 30.77 9.58
CA LEU A 403 20.29 30.77 8.26
C LEU A 403 19.44 31.48 7.21
N ASN A 404 18.14 31.31 7.25
CA ASN A 404 17.20 31.94 6.33
C ASN A 404 17.15 33.48 6.60
N ASP A 405 17.14 33.90 7.87
CA ASP A 405 17.18 35.31 8.26
C ASP A 405 18.51 35.96 7.78
N PHE A 406 19.65 35.24 7.95
CA PHE A 406 20.95 35.72 7.46
C PHE A 406 20.96 35.84 5.93
N ARG A 407 20.43 34.85 5.20
CA ARG A 407 20.30 34.90 3.73
C ARG A 407 19.43 36.08 3.29
N PHE A 408 18.26 36.23 3.93
CA PHE A 408 17.37 37.35 3.65
C PHE A 408 18.10 38.70 3.84
N LEU A 409 18.80 38.86 4.95
CA LEU A 409 19.57 40.05 5.22
C LEU A 409 20.69 40.28 4.19
N PHE A 410 21.45 39.21 3.86
CA PHE A 410 22.53 39.29 2.87
C PHE A 410 22.00 39.71 1.49
N TYR A 411 20.96 39.10 1.00
CA TYR A 411 20.39 39.45 -0.29
C TYR A 411 19.73 40.84 -0.26
N SER A 412 19.08 41.19 0.83
CA SER A 412 18.53 42.54 1.02
C SER A 412 19.61 43.61 0.96
N LEU A 413 20.75 43.39 1.60
CA LEU A 413 21.89 44.28 1.56
C LEU A 413 22.56 44.30 0.18
N LYS A 414 22.79 43.13 -0.43
CA LYS A 414 23.40 42.98 -1.75
C LYS A 414 22.60 43.70 -2.84
N TYR A 415 21.27 43.59 -2.79
CA TYR A 415 20.38 44.19 -3.79
C TYR A 415 19.70 45.49 -3.29
N LYS A 416 20.13 46.05 -2.17
CA LYS A 416 19.53 47.24 -1.57
C LYS A 416 19.41 48.42 -2.55
N SER A 417 20.43 48.62 -3.36
CA SER A 417 20.42 49.72 -4.35
C SER A 417 19.40 49.41 -5.48
N CYS A 418 19.36 48.19 -5.96
CA CYS A 418 18.40 47.77 -7.01
C CYS A 418 16.98 47.82 -6.50
N LEU A 419 16.72 47.30 -5.29
CA LEU A 419 15.41 47.35 -4.64
C LEU A 419 14.97 48.78 -4.35
N ARG A 420 15.88 49.61 -3.84
CA ARG A 420 15.62 51.03 -3.59
C ARG A 420 15.28 51.77 -4.89
N ASN A 421 16.03 51.53 -5.98
CA ASN A 421 15.73 52.11 -7.29
C ASN A 421 14.39 51.59 -7.85
N PHE A 422 14.11 50.29 -7.72
CA PHE A 422 12.84 49.73 -8.16
C PHE A 422 11.63 50.32 -7.39
N LEU A 423 11.76 50.42 -6.05
CA LEU A 423 10.72 51.02 -5.20
C LEU A 423 10.53 52.49 -5.53
N TRP A 424 11.62 53.21 -5.79
CA TRP A 424 11.56 54.60 -6.22
C TRP A 424 10.85 54.74 -7.57
N GLU A 425 11.34 54.09 -8.61
CA GLU A 425 10.84 54.24 -9.97
C GLU A 425 9.42 53.73 -10.13
N LYS A 426 9.06 52.60 -9.47
CA LYS A 426 7.76 51.94 -9.70
C LYS A 426 6.68 52.33 -8.70
N ILE A 427 7.04 52.76 -7.51
CA ILE A 427 6.06 52.98 -6.44
C ILE A 427 6.06 54.44 -5.93
N ARG A 428 7.24 54.97 -5.57
CA ARG A 428 7.31 56.30 -4.96
C ARG A 428 7.28 57.43 -5.97
N ARG A 429 8.06 57.33 -7.04
CA ARG A 429 8.15 58.35 -8.07
C ARG A 429 6.79 58.67 -8.70
N PRO A 430 6.02 57.69 -9.18
CA PRO A 430 4.69 57.97 -9.74
C PRO A 430 3.73 58.64 -8.76
N LYS A 431 3.81 58.27 -7.47
CA LYS A 431 2.96 58.87 -6.44
C LYS A 431 3.35 60.32 -6.16
N ILE A 432 4.67 60.57 -6.10
CA ILE A 432 5.18 61.93 -5.89
C ILE A 432 4.90 62.80 -7.12
N GLU A 433 5.18 62.31 -8.31
CA GLU A 433 4.85 63.02 -9.56
C GLU A 433 3.36 63.36 -9.63
N ALA A 434 2.46 62.40 -9.29
CA ALA A 434 1.03 62.65 -9.27
C ALA A 434 0.61 63.68 -8.20
N LYS A 435 1.23 63.64 -6.99
CA LYS A 435 0.92 64.54 -5.89
C LYS A 435 1.41 65.96 -6.16
N TYR A 436 2.63 66.12 -6.73
CA TYR A 436 3.26 67.41 -6.95
C TYR A 436 3.27 67.83 -8.44
N HIS A 437 2.40 67.25 -9.25
CA HIS A 437 2.21 67.69 -10.63
C HIS A 437 1.83 69.15 -10.67
N PRO A 438 2.35 69.98 -11.61
CA PRO A 438 2.07 71.42 -11.69
C PRO A 438 0.57 71.73 -11.68
N ASP A 439 -0.27 70.88 -12.31
CA ASP A 439 -1.72 71.05 -12.35
C ASP A 439 -2.40 70.88 -10.96
N ASN A 440 -1.71 70.22 -10.02
CA ASN A 440 -2.20 69.99 -8.66
C ASN A 440 -1.61 70.97 -7.64
N LEU A 441 -0.58 71.71 -8.02
CA LEU A 441 0.14 72.64 -7.14
C LEU A 441 -0.79 73.74 -6.59
N HIS A 442 -1.69 74.22 -7.39
CA HIS A 442 -2.67 75.24 -6.98
C HIS A 442 -3.56 74.73 -5.83
N LYS A 443 -4.07 73.47 -5.96
CA LYS A 443 -4.88 72.85 -4.91
C LYS A 443 -4.10 72.57 -3.62
N LEU A 444 -2.82 72.26 -3.73
CA LEU A 444 -1.93 72.02 -2.61
C LEU A 444 -1.65 73.31 -1.85
N LEU A 445 -1.43 74.40 -2.56
CA LEU A 445 -1.23 75.75 -1.97
C LEU A 445 -2.47 76.30 -1.29
N GLU A 446 -3.68 75.99 -1.79
CA GLU A 446 -4.96 76.34 -1.17
C GLU A 446 -5.24 75.60 0.16
N THR A 447 -4.59 74.46 0.37
CA THR A 447 -4.75 73.59 1.60
C THR A 447 -3.68 73.89 2.67
N MET A 448 -2.65 74.69 2.36
CA MET A 448 -1.58 75.05 3.29
C MET A 448 -1.99 76.28 4.13
N SER A 449 -1.82 76.16 5.44
CA SER A 449 -1.95 77.32 6.36
C SER A 449 -0.60 78.09 6.38
N GLU A 450 -0.68 79.38 6.78
CA GLU A 450 0.51 80.26 6.85
C GLU A 450 1.61 79.77 7.84
N ASP A 451 1.30 78.76 8.67
CA ASP A 451 2.18 78.17 9.68
C ASP A 451 2.80 76.82 9.27
N ASP A 452 2.49 76.30 8.08
CA ASP A 452 3.02 75.00 7.63
C ASP A 452 4.42 75.14 7.06
N ASP A 453 5.42 74.64 7.78
CA ASP A 453 6.83 74.58 7.31
C ASP A 453 6.98 73.52 6.23
N VAL A 454 7.25 73.93 5.00
CA VAL A 454 7.45 73.09 3.82
C VAL A 454 8.61 72.06 4.04
N SER A 455 9.50 72.32 4.96
CA SER A 455 10.61 71.41 5.30
C SER A 455 10.16 70.21 6.14
N GLU A 456 9.16 70.33 7.00
CA GLU A 456 8.62 69.18 7.80
C GLU A 456 7.77 68.23 6.96
N MET A 457 7.05 68.71 5.97
CA MET A 457 6.29 67.87 5.04
C MET A 457 7.20 66.96 4.20
N TRP A 458 8.43 67.37 3.91
CA TRP A 458 9.42 66.58 3.19
C TRP A 458 10.01 65.43 4.04
N ILE A 459 10.04 65.58 5.33
CA ILE A 459 10.61 64.63 6.29
C ILE A 459 9.57 63.54 6.63
N ALA A 460 8.27 63.86 6.66
CA ALA A 460 7.20 62.90 6.94
C ALA A 460 6.89 61.92 5.78
N ASP A 461 7.24 62.23 4.54
CA ASP A 461 7.03 61.39 3.34
C ASP A 461 8.33 60.60 2.93
N ASN A 462 9.45 60.73 3.65
CA ASN A 462 10.70 59.98 3.46
C ASN A 462 10.93 58.97 4.58
#